data_176220a9eff09f9194e858e78f076362
#
_entry.id   176220a9eff09f9194e858e78f076362
#
_cell.length_a   1.000
_cell.length_b   1.000
_cell.length_c   1.000
_cell.angle_alpha   90.00
_cell.angle_beta   90.00
_cell.angle_gamma   90.00
#
_symmetry.space_group_name_H-M   'P 1'
#
loop_
_entity.id
_entity.type
_entity.pdbx_description
1 polymer ?
#
loop_
_entity_poly.entity_id
_entity_poly.type
_entity_poly.pdbx_seq_one_letter_code
_entity_poly.pdbx_strand_id
1 'polypeptide(L)'
;DPRLELTQLLQSGAVEAHELQEFGRRIARMHATAAIASGDDSFGTPDNVLRTTLDNFEEIARVLPGRDEARQLAQLRSHAQRLLEAGRPLMEQRRQGGRIRECHGDLHCGNVVRWQGTLAAFDGLEFDPGLRFIDVANDLAFLTMDLAVHGRIDLRREALQAWLETSGDFEAVALLPCFELYRALVRAKVAALRGQQARNTAAGATGAATLAHQYLDWAVTQIARPRPRLVVMVGLSGSGKTWLARRIAARSDTLIVRSDIERKRLAGLQPLDTSASAPDTGIYSREFNARTYERLRDCAAACLHGSESVVVDAANLR
;
A
#
# COMPACT_ATOMS: atom_id res chain seq x y z
N ASP A 1 7.03 -14.79 -21.12
CA ASP A 1 5.71 -14.99 -21.71
C ASP A 1 4.74 -13.96 -21.12
N PRO A 2 4.24 -12.98 -21.91
CA PRO A 2 3.33 -11.94 -21.41
C PRO A 2 2.09 -12.47 -20.66
N ARG A 3 1.63 -13.69 -21.00
CA ARG A 3 0.49 -14.34 -20.32
C ARG A 3 0.74 -14.63 -18.84
N LEU A 4 2.00 -14.58 -18.40
CA LEU A 4 2.40 -14.77 -17.01
C LEU A 4 2.52 -13.46 -16.24
N GLU A 5 2.39 -12.30 -16.90
CA GLU A 5 2.34 -11.01 -16.24
C GLU A 5 1.08 -10.89 -15.38
N LEU A 6 1.23 -10.30 -14.20
CA LEU A 6 0.13 -10.18 -13.24
C LEU A 6 -1.09 -9.47 -13.85
N THR A 7 -0.90 -8.47 -14.69
CA THR A 7 -1.99 -7.78 -15.41
C THR A 7 -2.84 -8.77 -16.23
N GLN A 8 -2.20 -9.68 -16.98
CA GLN A 8 -2.91 -10.68 -17.78
C GLN A 8 -3.56 -11.75 -16.92
N LEU A 9 -2.88 -12.15 -15.85
CA LEU A 9 -3.41 -13.09 -14.88
C LEU A 9 -4.65 -12.55 -14.16
N LEU A 10 -4.68 -11.23 -13.83
CA LEU A 10 -5.84 -10.56 -13.25
C LEU A 10 -7.03 -10.56 -14.21
N GLN A 11 -6.80 -10.23 -15.50
CA GLN A 11 -7.83 -10.20 -16.52
C GLN A 11 -8.45 -11.59 -16.76
N SER A 12 -7.64 -12.64 -16.70
CA SER A 12 -8.12 -14.02 -16.86
C SER A 12 -8.70 -14.64 -15.58
N GLY A 13 -8.65 -13.93 -14.45
CA GLY A 13 -9.08 -14.47 -13.16
C GLY A 13 -8.19 -15.58 -12.61
N ALA A 14 -6.96 -15.72 -13.12
CA ALA A 14 -6.06 -16.81 -12.80
C ALA A 14 -5.15 -16.55 -11.59
N VAL A 15 -5.47 -15.55 -10.76
CA VAL A 15 -4.69 -15.17 -9.56
C VAL A 15 -5.46 -15.49 -8.30
N GLU A 16 -4.82 -16.19 -7.39
CA GLU A 16 -5.40 -16.55 -6.10
C GLU A 16 -4.86 -15.68 -4.95
N ALA A 17 -5.67 -15.55 -3.89
CA ALA A 17 -5.35 -14.74 -2.72
C ALA A 17 -4.01 -15.10 -2.07
N HIS A 18 -3.70 -16.39 -1.97
CA HIS A 18 -2.47 -16.87 -1.35
C HIS A 18 -1.19 -16.41 -2.10
N GLU A 19 -1.27 -16.23 -3.42
CA GLU A 19 -0.15 -15.75 -4.24
C GLU A 19 0.20 -14.29 -3.87
N LEU A 20 -0.84 -13.44 -3.72
CA LEU A 20 -0.64 -12.04 -3.30
C LEU A 20 -0.19 -11.95 -1.83
N GLN A 21 -0.66 -12.84 -0.95
CA GLN A 21 -0.15 -12.92 0.42
C GLN A 21 1.34 -13.24 0.45
N GLU A 22 1.79 -14.26 -0.30
CA GLU A 22 3.21 -14.60 -0.33
C GLU A 22 4.03 -13.51 -1.01
N PHE A 23 3.52 -12.89 -2.08
CA PHE A 23 4.17 -11.75 -2.72
C PHE A 23 4.31 -10.57 -1.76
N GLY A 24 3.26 -10.20 -1.03
CA GLY A 24 3.32 -9.15 -0.01
C GLY A 24 4.36 -9.41 1.08
N ARG A 25 4.47 -10.67 1.57
CA ARG A 25 5.53 -11.07 2.52
C ARG A 25 6.93 -10.92 1.91
N ARG A 26 7.09 -11.29 0.63
CA ARG A 26 8.37 -11.17 -0.08
C ARG A 26 8.79 -9.71 -0.23
N ILE A 27 7.87 -8.84 -0.64
CA ILE A 27 8.12 -7.40 -0.73
C ILE A 27 8.48 -6.81 0.64
N ALA A 28 7.79 -7.21 1.71
CA ALA A 28 8.15 -6.75 3.06
C ALA A 28 9.58 -7.15 3.48
N ARG A 29 10.01 -8.38 3.14
CA ARG A 29 11.37 -8.84 3.42
C ARG A 29 12.41 -8.10 2.56
N MET A 30 12.10 -7.87 1.28
CA MET A 30 12.94 -7.06 0.38
C MET A 30 13.12 -5.65 0.95
N HIS A 31 12.04 -4.98 1.33
CA HIS A 31 12.10 -3.66 1.95
C HIS A 31 12.92 -3.67 3.26
N ALA A 32 12.82 -4.73 4.07
CA ALA A 32 13.55 -4.82 5.33
C ALA A 32 15.07 -4.93 5.16
N THR A 33 15.54 -5.52 4.05
CA THR A 33 16.96 -5.76 3.76
C THR A 33 17.55 -4.76 2.76
N ALA A 34 16.73 -3.94 2.10
CA ALA A 34 17.16 -2.94 1.14
C ALA A 34 18.03 -1.85 1.80
N ALA A 35 18.97 -1.30 1.03
CA ALA A 35 19.84 -0.21 1.49
C ALA A 35 19.00 1.01 1.94
N ILE A 36 19.40 1.61 3.05
CA ILE A 36 18.76 2.82 3.58
C ILE A 36 19.44 4.03 2.91
N ALA A 37 18.66 5.02 2.49
CA ALA A 37 19.20 6.28 2.03
C ALA A 37 20.05 6.95 3.12
N SER A 38 21.15 7.58 2.74
CA SER A 38 21.96 8.35 3.71
C SER A 38 21.17 9.56 4.22
N GLY A 39 21.45 10.00 5.45
CA GLY A 39 20.75 11.13 6.07
C GLY A 39 20.93 12.46 5.33
N ASP A 40 22.01 12.58 4.55
CA ASP A 40 22.35 13.80 3.77
C ASP A 40 21.70 13.81 2.37
N ASP A 41 21.07 12.69 1.96
CA ASP A 41 20.39 12.62 0.67
C ASP A 41 19.07 13.40 0.69
N SER A 42 18.74 14.05 -0.42
CA SER A 42 17.45 14.72 -0.63
C SER A 42 16.30 13.74 -0.94
N PHE A 43 16.58 12.43 -0.90
CA PHE A 43 15.61 11.40 -1.23
C PHE A 43 14.46 11.32 -0.22
N GLY A 44 13.25 11.13 -0.73
CA GLY A 44 12.05 10.93 0.06
C GLY A 44 11.66 12.11 0.95
N THR A 45 12.23 13.30 0.75
CA THR A 45 11.81 14.50 1.49
C THR A 45 10.37 14.86 1.12
N PRO A 46 9.56 15.36 2.06
CA PRO A 46 8.18 15.77 1.78
C PRO A 46 8.07 16.78 0.63
N ASP A 47 9.02 17.71 0.53
CA ASP A 47 9.05 18.69 -0.55
C ASP A 47 9.32 18.06 -1.92
N ASN A 48 10.20 17.06 -1.98
CA ASN A 48 10.46 16.34 -3.21
C ASN A 48 9.23 15.52 -3.65
N VAL A 49 8.56 14.86 -2.71
CA VAL A 49 7.32 14.11 -2.98
C VAL A 49 6.22 15.06 -3.47
N LEU A 50 6.05 16.22 -2.83
CA LEU A 50 5.09 17.25 -3.27
C LEU A 50 5.41 17.74 -4.69
N ARG A 51 6.65 18.12 -4.95
CA ARG A 51 7.10 18.63 -6.25
C ARG A 51 6.84 17.60 -7.35
N THR A 52 7.30 16.37 -7.18
CA THR A 52 7.11 15.32 -8.21
C THR A 52 5.64 14.97 -8.43
N THR A 53 4.81 15.08 -7.39
CA THR A 53 3.36 14.90 -7.53
C THR A 53 2.75 16.03 -8.37
N LEU A 54 3.13 17.28 -8.11
CA LEU A 54 2.61 18.45 -8.84
C LEU A 54 3.06 18.47 -10.30
N ASP A 55 4.31 18.07 -10.58
CA ASP A 55 4.85 17.96 -11.94
C ASP A 55 4.03 16.98 -12.80
N ASN A 56 3.54 15.87 -12.20
CA ASN A 56 2.66 14.93 -12.91
C ASN A 56 1.35 15.58 -13.37
N PHE A 57 0.74 16.46 -12.57
CA PHE A 57 -0.49 17.17 -12.98
C PHE A 57 -0.23 18.07 -14.19
N GLU A 58 0.89 18.78 -14.22
CA GLU A 58 1.24 19.66 -15.33
C GLU A 58 1.53 18.89 -16.60
N GLU A 59 2.22 17.76 -16.49
CA GLU A 59 2.51 16.89 -17.63
C GLU A 59 1.23 16.25 -18.19
N ILE A 60 0.34 15.73 -17.33
CA ILE A 60 -0.94 15.17 -17.76
C ILE A 60 -1.80 16.24 -18.46
N ALA A 61 -1.88 17.46 -17.92
CA ALA A 61 -2.64 18.55 -18.53
C ALA A 61 -2.13 18.93 -19.94
N ARG A 62 -0.83 18.81 -20.20
CA ARG A 62 -0.27 19.05 -21.55
C ARG A 62 -0.65 17.95 -22.55
N VAL A 63 -0.80 16.72 -22.05
CA VAL A 63 -1.02 15.53 -22.90
C VAL A 63 -2.50 15.25 -23.12
N LEU A 64 -3.35 15.57 -22.13
CA LEU A 64 -4.80 15.41 -22.14
C LEU A 64 -5.49 16.79 -22.03
N PRO A 65 -5.51 17.60 -23.10
CA PRO A 65 -6.05 18.96 -23.05
C PRO A 65 -7.57 18.96 -23.28
N GLY A 66 -8.38 18.67 -22.26
CA GLY A 66 -9.83 18.74 -22.31
C GLY A 66 -10.38 19.60 -21.15
N ARG A 67 -11.61 20.10 -21.28
CA ARG A 67 -12.25 20.89 -20.19
C ARG A 67 -12.62 20.01 -19.01
N ASP A 68 -13.08 18.79 -19.26
CA ASP A 68 -13.47 17.84 -18.22
C ASP A 68 -12.23 17.31 -17.51
N GLU A 69 -11.16 16.99 -18.24
CA GLU A 69 -9.86 16.60 -17.71
C GLU A 69 -9.25 17.72 -16.86
N ALA A 70 -9.30 18.96 -17.32
CA ALA A 70 -8.78 20.10 -16.57
C ALA A 70 -9.52 20.29 -15.23
N ARG A 71 -10.85 20.11 -15.20
CA ARG A 71 -11.66 20.17 -13.98
C ARG A 71 -11.32 19.02 -13.04
N GLN A 72 -11.20 17.81 -13.56
CA GLN A 72 -10.83 16.61 -12.82
C GLN A 72 -9.44 16.77 -12.19
N LEU A 73 -8.45 17.20 -12.98
CA LEU A 73 -7.09 17.45 -12.51
C LEU A 73 -7.01 18.54 -11.43
N ALA A 74 -7.78 19.63 -11.57
CA ALA A 74 -7.84 20.68 -10.54
C ALA A 74 -8.38 20.15 -9.21
N GLN A 75 -9.43 19.32 -9.25
CA GLN A 75 -9.99 18.69 -8.05
C GLN A 75 -9.00 17.72 -7.40
N LEU A 76 -8.35 16.86 -8.18
CA LEU A 76 -7.33 15.93 -7.72
C LEU A 76 -6.11 16.66 -7.16
N ARG A 77 -5.65 17.75 -7.79
CA ARG A 77 -4.52 18.56 -7.32
C ARG A 77 -4.79 19.14 -5.93
N SER A 78 -5.97 19.72 -5.73
CA SER A 78 -6.35 20.25 -4.41
C SER A 78 -6.43 19.16 -3.35
N HIS A 79 -6.89 17.96 -3.72
CA HIS A 79 -6.93 16.81 -2.81
C HIS A 79 -5.52 16.31 -2.48
N ALA A 80 -4.66 16.14 -3.49
CA ALA A 80 -3.26 15.72 -3.31
C ALA A 80 -2.50 16.67 -2.38
N GLN A 81 -2.63 17.98 -2.57
CA GLN A 81 -1.99 18.98 -1.71
C GLN A 81 -2.41 18.82 -0.25
N ARG A 82 -3.70 18.64 0.02
CA ARG A 82 -4.20 18.43 1.40
C ARG A 82 -3.64 17.14 2.02
N LEU A 83 -3.61 16.04 1.26
CA LEU A 83 -3.07 14.76 1.76
C LEU A 83 -1.57 14.86 2.05
N LEU A 84 -0.80 15.48 1.15
CA LEU A 84 0.65 15.63 1.30
C LEU A 84 1.00 16.56 2.46
N GLU A 85 0.30 17.67 2.63
CA GLU A 85 0.51 18.55 3.78
C GLU A 85 0.15 17.89 5.11
N ALA A 86 -0.96 17.16 5.17
CA ALA A 86 -1.35 16.40 6.36
C ALA A 86 -0.34 15.26 6.66
N GLY A 87 0.21 14.61 5.63
CA GLY A 87 1.19 13.53 5.77
C GLY A 87 2.63 14.00 6.03
N ARG A 88 2.95 15.30 5.84
CA ARG A 88 4.31 15.84 5.92
C ARG A 88 5.05 15.45 7.21
N PRO A 89 4.48 15.62 8.43
CA PRO A 89 5.19 15.26 9.66
C PRO A 89 5.55 13.76 9.71
N LEU A 90 4.63 12.89 9.30
CA LEU A 90 4.86 11.45 9.27
C LEU A 90 5.89 11.05 8.20
N MET A 91 5.87 11.66 7.01
CA MET A 91 6.90 11.43 5.98
C MET A 91 8.30 11.77 6.52
N GLU A 92 8.45 12.92 7.20
CA GLU A 92 9.74 13.30 7.77
C GLU A 92 10.17 12.37 8.91
N GLN A 93 9.26 11.98 9.82
CA GLN A 93 9.53 10.99 10.85
C GLN A 93 10.01 9.66 10.24
N ARG A 94 9.35 9.18 9.18
CA ARG A 94 9.69 7.94 8.50
C ARG A 94 11.02 8.04 7.77
N ARG A 95 11.33 9.18 7.16
CA ARG A 95 12.65 9.46 6.56
C ARG A 95 13.76 9.34 7.59
N GLN A 96 13.61 9.99 8.74
CA GLN A 96 14.57 9.91 9.87
C GLN A 96 14.64 8.50 10.46
N GLY A 97 13.52 7.77 10.44
CA GLY A 97 13.41 6.37 10.88
C GLY A 97 13.95 5.33 9.88
N GLY A 98 14.63 5.74 8.79
CA GLY A 98 15.23 4.84 7.81
C GLY A 98 14.22 4.07 6.95
N ARG A 99 13.05 4.69 6.68
CA ARG A 99 12.02 4.12 5.80
C ARG A 99 12.22 4.48 4.33
N ILE A 100 13.13 5.41 4.02
CA ILE A 100 13.57 5.67 2.67
C ILE A 100 14.63 4.64 2.32
N ARG A 101 14.28 3.76 1.39
CA ARG A 101 15.11 2.60 1.05
C ARG A 101 15.23 2.42 -0.47
N GLU A 102 16.24 1.66 -0.88
CA GLU A 102 16.41 1.27 -2.28
C GLU A 102 15.34 0.26 -2.66
N CYS A 103 14.20 0.76 -3.13
CA CYS A 103 13.02 0.00 -3.50
C CYS A 103 13.05 -0.42 -4.98
N HIS A 104 12.01 -1.13 -5.43
CA HIS A 104 11.79 -1.44 -6.83
C HIS A 104 11.52 -0.17 -7.68
N GLY A 105 10.78 0.78 -7.13
CA GLY A 105 10.48 2.09 -7.73
C GLY A 105 9.33 2.07 -8.74
N ASP A 106 9.08 0.94 -9.41
CA ASP A 106 8.03 0.76 -10.43
C ASP A 106 7.20 -0.51 -10.22
N LEU A 107 6.76 -0.76 -8.97
CA LEU A 107 6.12 -2.01 -8.52
C LEU A 107 4.63 -2.07 -8.87
N HIS A 108 4.27 -1.91 -10.15
CA HIS A 108 2.90 -2.09 -10.64
C HIS A 108 2.65 -3.50 -11.21
N CYS A 109 1.40 -3.88 -11.44
CA CYS A 109 1.02 -5.22 -11.89
C CYS A 109 1.69 -5.65 -13.21
N GLY A 110 2.03 -4.72 -14.11
CA GLY A 110 2.74 -5.01 -15.34
C GLY A 110 4.22 -5.39 -15.12
N ASN A 111 4.79 -5.08 -13.96
CA ASN A 111 6.17 -5.43 -13.59
C ASN A 111 6.21 -6.58 -12.56
N VAL A 112 5.14 -7.37 -12.50
CA VAL A 112 5.06 -8.59 -11.70
C VAL A 112 4.73 -9.76 -12.61
N VAL A 113 5.45 -10.86 -12.49
CA VAL A 113 5.29 -12.05 -13.32
C VAL A 113 5.18 -13.31 -12.46
N ARG A 114 4.39 -14.28 -12.89
CA ARG A 114 4.41 -15.62 -12.29
C ARG A 114 5.62 -16.40 -12.82
N TRP A 115 6.65 -16.52 -12.00
CA TRP A 115 7.88 -17.24 -12.30
C TRP A 115 8.01 -18.46 -11.40
N GLN A 116 8.19 -19.64 -11.98
CA GLN A 116 8.29 -20.92 -11.26
C GLN A 116 7.18 -21.14 -10.21
N GLY A 117 5.95 -20.79 -10.58
CA GLY A 117 4.76 -20.95 -9.72
C GLY A 117 4.60 -19.90 -8.63
N THR A 118 5.44 -18.85 -8.57
CA THR A 118 5.34 -17.77 -7.60
C THR A 118 5.38 -16.40 -8.27
N LEU A 119 4.72 -15.39 -7.68
CA LEU A 119 4.81 -14.01 -8.19
C LEU A 119 6.18 -13.42 -7.86
N ALA A 120 6.81 -12.79 -8.84
CA ALA A 120 8.11 -12.12 -8.73
C ALA A 120 8.05 -10.75 -9.42
N ALA A 121 8.63 -9.72 -8.79
CA ALA A 121 8.84 -8.42 -9.41
C ALA A 121 10.05 -8.46 -10.36
N PHE A 122 9.97 -7.72 -11.44
CA PHE A 122 11.06 -7.55 -12.43
C PHE A 122 11.04 -6.11 -12.97
N ASP A 123 12.07 -5.71 -13.69
CA ASP A 123 12.19 -4.39 -14.31
C ASP A 123 12.16 -3.22 -13.30
N GLY A 124 12.91 -3.37 -12.20
CA GLY A 124 13.10 -2.29 -11.22
C GLY A 124 13.86 -1.11 -11.83
N LEU A 125 13.63 0.10 -11.31
CA LEU A 125 14.28 1.31 -11.82
C LEU A 125 15.76 1.35 -11.42
N GLU A 126 16.66 1.26 -12.41
CA GLU A 126 18.11 1.29 -12.18
C GLU A 126 18.74 2.64 -12.52
N PHE A 127 18.12 3.41 -13.41
CA PHE A 127 18.72 4.60 -14.05
C PHE A 127 18.65 5.87 -13.21
N ASP A 128 17.73 5.99 -12.24
CA ASP A 128 17.57 7.18 -11.40
C ASP A 128 17.41 6.80 -9.93
N PRO A 129 18.43 7.07 -9.09
CA PRO A 129 18.34 6.84 -7.65
C PRO A 129 17.16 7.54 -6.98
N GLY A 130 16.76 8.74 -7.46
CA GLY A 130 15.62 9.48 -6.90
C GLY A 130 14.27 8.80 -7.06
N LEU A 131 14.15 7.88 -8.03
CA LEU A 131 12.92 7.12 -8.27
C LEU A 131 12.88 5.79 -7.51
N ARG A 132 14.01 5.30 -6.99
CA ARG A 132 14.08 4.05 -6.23
C ARG A 132 14.41 4.23 -4.75
N PHE A 133 15.16 5.26 -4.35
CA PHE A 133 15.33 5.61 -2.93
C PHE A 133 14.09 6.36 -2.44
N ILE A 134 13.06 5.62 -2.12
CA ILE A 134 11.72 6.11 -1.76
C ILE A 134 11.24 5.47 -0.45
N ASP A 135 10.18 6.03 0.13
CA ASP A 135 9.50 5.38 1.25
C ASP A 135 8.97 4.00 0.81
N VAL A 136 9.23 2.96 1.61
CA VAL A 136 8.73 1.60 1.35
C VAL A 136 7.20 1.56 1.22
N ALA A 137 6.48 2.50 1.85
CA ALA A 137 5.03 2.66 1.67
C ALA A 137 4.68 3.18 0.27
N ASN A 138 5.53 4.03 -0.32
CA ASN A 138 5.34 4.54 -1.68
C ASN A 138 5.58 3.44 -2.73
N ASP A 139 6.53 2.54 -2.50
CA ASP A 139 6.75 1.38 -3.39
C ASP A 139 5.57 0.41 -3.32
N LEU A 140 5.13 0.06 -2.11
CA LEU A 140 3.94 -0.78 -1.91
C LEU A 140 2.67 -0.16 -2.49
N ALA A 141 2.51 1.17 -2.36
CA ALA A 141 1.36 1.91 -2.88
C ALA A 141 1.17 1.74 -4.39
N PHE A 142 2.23 1.48 -5.14
CA PHE A 142 2.14 1.22 -6.56
C PHE A 142 1.39 -0.08 -6.86
N LEU A 143 1.71 -1.15 -6.15
CA LEU A 143 1.03 -2.43 -6.27
C LEU A 143 -0.43 -2.33 -5.78
N THR A 144 -0.65 -1.75 -4.60
CA THR A 144 -1.98 -1.68 -4.00
C THR A 144 -2.94 -0.82 -4.82
N MET A 145 -2.47 0.31 -5.32
CA MET A 145 -3.22 1.18 -6.23
C MET A 145 -3.58 0.43 -7.52
N ASP A 146 -2.60 -0.22 -8.15
CA ASP A 146 -2.80 -0.84 -9.46
C ASP A 146 -3.75 -2.04 -9.38
N LEU A 147 -3.66 -2.86 -8.32
CA LEU A 147 -4.64 -3.91 -8.02
C LEU A 147 -6.06 -3.34 -7.86
N ALA A 148 -6.19 -2.18 -7.18
CA ALA A 148 -7.47 -1.51 -7.01
C ALA A 148 -8.05 -0.98 -8.34
N VAL A 149 -7.22 -0.39 -9.21
CA VAL A 149 -7.63 0.06 -10.56
C VAL A 149 -8.09 -1.12 -11.42
N HIS A 150 -7.49 -2.30 -11.26
CA HIS A 150 -7.94 -3.54 -11.91
C HIS A 150 -9.19 -4.16 -11.25
N GLY A 151 -9.83 -3.48 -10.27
CA GLY A 151 -11.04 -3.94 -9.58
C GLY A 151 -10.79 -5.09 -8.59
N ARG A 152 -9.54 -5.39 -8.27
CA ARG A 152 -9.16 -6.51 -7.39
C ARG A 152 -8.82 -6.00 -5.97
N ILE A 153 -9.82 -5.35 -5.35
CA ILE A 153 -9.72 -4.85 -3.96
C ILE A 153 -9.45 -6.01 -2.99
N ASP A 154 -10.01 -7.19 -3.26
CA ASP A 154 -9.74 -8.41 -2.50
C ASP A 154 -8.25 -8.75 -2.47
N LEU A 155 -7.58 -8.75 -3.63
CA LEU A 155 -6.15 -9.06 -3.74
C LEU A 155 -5.26 -7.93 -3.20
N ARG A 156 -5.68 -6.66 -3.38
CA ARG A 156 -5.03 -5.51 -2.75
C ARG A 156 -4.95 -5.70 -1.23
N ARG A 157 -6.07 -6.04 -0.61
CA ARG A 157 -6.13 -6.29 0.84
C ARG A 157 -5.22 -7.45 1.25
N GLU A 158 -5.21 -8.56 0.51
CA GLU A 158 -4.37 -9.71 0.85
C GLU A 158 -2.87 -9.37 0.78
N ALA A 159 -2.43 -8.63 -0.25
CA ALA A 159 -1.05 -8.18 -0.38
C ALA A 159 -0.66 -7.22 0.76
N LEU A 160 -1.51 -6.21 1.02
CA LEU A 160 -1.29 -5.20 2.06
C LEU A 160 -1.28 -5.86 3.46
N GLN A 161 -2.25 -6.72 3.78
CA GLN A 161 -2.32 -7.43 5.05
C GLN A 161 -1.05 -8.27 5.30
N ALA A 162 -0.62 -9.03 4.32
CA ALA A 162 0.57 -9.87 4.44
C ALA A 162 1.86 -9.04 4.60
N TRP A 163 1.95 -7.90 3.91
CA TRP A 163 3.05 -6.95 4.07
C TRP A 163 3.07 -6.35 5.48
N LEU A 164 1.92 -5.92 6.00
CA LEU A 164 1.78 -5.38 7.36
C LEU A 164 2.12 -6.41 8.45
N GLU A 165 1.60 -7.63 8.32
CA GLU A 165 1.90 -8.71 9.27
C GLU A 165 3.39 -9.08 9.28
N THR A 166 4.10 -8.92 8.16
CA THR A 166 5.52 -9.21 8.06
C THR A 166 6.38 -8.05 8.53
N SER A 167 6.11 -6.84 8.06
CA SER A 167 6.91 -5.64 8.36
C SER A 167 6.62 -5.05 9.74
N GLY A 168 5.37 -5.14 10.22
CA GLY A 168 4.87 -4.42 11.39
C GLY A 168 4.69 -2.92 11.17
N ASP A 169 4.88 -2.45 9.96
CA ASP A 169 4.87 -1.02 9.63
C ASP A 169 3.45 -0.52 9.35
N PHE A 170 2.59 -0.52 10.37
CA PHE A 170 1.21 -0.04 10.24
C PHE A 170 1.14 1.48 10.00
N GLU A 171 2.14 2.26 10.43
CA GLU A 171 2.20 3.70 10.18
C GLU A 171 2.19 4.03 8.68
N ALA A 172 2.76 3.15 7.85
CA ALA A 172 2.73 3.25 6.40
C ALA A 172 1.32 3.45 5.83
N VAL A 173 0.31 2.83 6.46
CA VAL A 173 -1.09 2.87 6.00
C VAL A 173 -1.62 4.30 5.99
N ALA A 174 -1.23 5.14 6.94
CA ALA A 174 -1.66 6.53 7.00
C ALA A 174 -1.18 7.36 5.79
N LEU A 175 -0.12 6.95 5.11
CA LEU A 175 0.41 7.60 3.90
C LEU A 175 -0.08 6.98 2.59
N LEU A 176 -0.72 5.80 2.62
CA LEU A 176 -1.19 5.15 1.39
C LEU A 176 -2.09 6.05 0.54
N PRO A 177 -3.05 6.82 1.10
CA PRO A 177 -3.90 7.67 0.27
C PRO A 177 -3.13 8.68 -0.60
N CYS A 178 -2.06 9.27 -0.10
CA CYS A 178 -1.26 10.21 -0.87
C CYS A 178 -0.33 9.50 -1.85
N PHE A 179 0.28 8.38 -1.46
CA PHE A 179 1.17 7.63 -2.34
C PHE A 179 0.42 6.87 -3.44
N GLU A 180 -0.73 6.27 -3.14
CA GLU A 180 -1.60 5.65 -4.16
C GLU A 180 -2.07 6.69 -5.19
N LEU A 181 -2.47 7.88 -4.74
CA LEU A 181 -2.83 8.97 -5.65
C LEU A 181 -1.64 9.39 -6.53
N TYR A 182 -0.46 9.58 -5.94
CA TYR A 182 0.75 9.88 -6.70
C TYR A 182 1.04 8.81 -7.75
N ARG A 183 0.97 7.53 -7.41
CA ARG A 183 1.23 6.42 -8.34
C ARG A 183 0.17 6.31 -9.44
N ALA A 184 -1.09 6.61 -9.14
CA ALA A 184 -2.14 6.69 -10.16
C ALA A 184 -1.85 7.81 -11.18
N LEU A 185 -1.37 8.98 -10.74
CA LEU A 185 -0.95 10.05 -11.63
C LEU A 185 0.25 9.65 -12.50
N VAL A 186 1.24 8.94 -11.94
CA VAL A 186 2.37 8.41 -12.72
C VAL A 186 1.87 7.48 -13.83
N ARG A 187 0.95 6.55 -13.52
CA ARG A 187 0.38 5.63 -14.51
C ARG A 187 -0.47 6.36 -15.57
N ALA A 188 -1.30 7.31 -15.14
CA ALA A 188 -2.09 8.12 -16.05
C ALA A 188 -1.20 8.90 -17.04
N LYS A 189 -0.12 9.53 -16.53
CA LYS A 189 0.87 10.23 -17.35
C LYS A 189 1.52 9.32 -18.38
N VAL A 190 2.06 8.18 -17.93
CA VAL A 190 2.75 7.21 -18.80
C VAL A 190 1.79 6.69 -19.89
N ALA A 191 0.56 6.35 -19.52
CA ALA A 191 -0.46 5.92 -20.48
C ALA A 191 -0.79 7.01 -21.50
N ALA A 192 -0.99 8.26 -21.04
CA ALA A 192 -1.28 9.39 -21.92
C ALA A 192 -0.14 9.69 -22.91
N LEU A 193 1.12 9.66 -22.46
CA LEU A 193 2.30 9.83 -23.31
C LEU A 193 2.42 8.71 -24.35
N ARG A 194 2.20 7.46 -23.97
CA ARG A 194 2.14 6.31 -24.91
C ARG A 194 1.05 6.50 -25.96
N GLY A 195 -0.13 7.03 -25.58
CA GLY A 195 -1.21 7.36 -26.50
C GLY A 195 -0.81 8.41 -27.53
N GLN A 196 -0.05 9.42 -27.15
CA GLN A 196 0.50 10.40 -28.09
C GLN A 196 1.49 9.79 -29.06
N GLN A 197 2.39 8.94 -28.60
CA GLN A 197 3.37 8.25 -29.45
C GLN A 197 2.72 7.26 -30.42
N ALA A 198 1.65 6.59 -29.97
CA ALA A 198 0.90 5.60 -30.75
C ALA A 198 -0.11 6.23 -31.75
N ARG A 199 -0.13 7.54 -31.95
CA ARG A 199 -1.07 8.23 -32.87
C ARG A 199 -1.05 7.71 -34.30
N ASN A 200 0.00 6.98 -34.69
CA ASN A 200 0.09 6.32 -36.00
C ASN A 200 -0.79 5.07 -36.13
N THR A 201 -1.36 4.56 -35.04
CA THR A 201 -2.34 3.48 -35.03
C THR A 201 -3.55 3.89 -34.15
N ALA A 202 -4.71 4.03 -34.79
CA ALA A 202 -5.93 4.48 -34.10
C ALA A 202 -6.28 3.60 -32.87
N ALA A 203 -6.10 2.29 -32.96
CA ALA A 203 -6.37 1.35 -31.88
C ALA A 203 -5.44 1.54 -30.67
N GLY A 204 -4.14 1.79 -30.90
CA GLY A 204 -3.15 2.01 -29.83
C GLY A 204 -3.38 3.33 -29.08
N ALA A 205 -3.71 4.38 -29.82
CA ALA A 205 -4.01 5.70 -29.23
C ALA A 205 -5.27 5.63 -28.35
N THR A 206 -6.34 4.96 -28.81
CA THR A 206 -7.60 4.82 -28.06
C THR A 206 -7.41 4.00 -26.79
N GLY A 207 -6.71 2.84 -26.85
CA GLY A 207 -6.46 2.00 -25.69
C GLY A 207 -5.64 2.71 -24.60
N ALA A 208 -4.61 3.44 -25.00
CA ALA A 208 -3.76 4.18 -24.07
C ALA A 208 -4.51 5.36 -23.40
N ALA A 209 -5.33 6.10 -24.15
CA ALA A 209 -6.17 7.15 -23.59
C ALA A 209 -7.20 6.58 -22.59
N THR A 210 -7.85 5.46 -22.91
CA THR A 210 -8.78 4.77 -22.01
C THR A 210 -8.08 4.39 -20.71
N LEU A 211 -6.85 3.84 -20.76
CA LEU A 211 -6.08 3.47 -19.59
C LEU A 211 -5.73 4.69 -18.73
N ALA A 212 -5.35 5.82 -19.34
CA ALA A 212 -5.07 7.06 -18.61
C ALA A 212 -6.30 7.52 -17.83
N HIS A 213 -7.49 7.52 -18.47
CA HIS A 213 -8.74 7.88 -17.80
C HIS A 213 -9.10 6.91 -16.67
N GLN A 214 -8.88 5.60 -16.82
CA GLN A 214 -9.12 4.63 -15.73
C GLN A 214 -8.36 4.98 -14.45
N TYR A 215 -7.09 5.38 -14.55
CA TYR A 215 -6.30 5.80 -13.39
C TYR A 215 -6.81 7.12 -12.80
N LEU A 216 -7.18 8.09 -13.63
CA LEU A 216 -7.73 9.36 -13.16
C LEU A 216 -9.12 9.19 -12.52
N ASP A 217 -10.00 8.40 -13.11
CA ASP A 217 -11.33 8.10 -12.57
C ASP A 217 -11.23 7.37 -11.23
N TRP A 218 -10.35 6.36 -11.14
CA TRP A 218 -10.06 5.71 -9.86
C TRP A 218 -9.59 6.75 -8.83
N ALA A 219 -8.65 7.61 -9.17
CA ALA A 219 -8.14 8.65 -8.27
C ALA A 219 -9.26 9.58 -7.77
N VAL A 220 -10.23 9.95 -8.61
CA VAL A 220 -11.40 10.75 -8.21
C VAL A 220 -12.26 10.01 -7.19
N THR A 221 -12.44 8.70 -7.34
CA THR A 221 -13.21 7.92 -6.35
C THR A 221 -12.59 7.98 -4.95
N GLN A 222 -11.27 8.20 -4.86
CA GLN A 222 -10.57 8.29 -3.58
C GLN A 222 -10.90 9.57 -2.80
N ILE A 223 -11.36 10.63 -3.45
CA ILE A 223 -11.75 11.90 -2.80
C ILE A 223 -12.96 11.69 -1.88
N ALA A 224 -13.86 10.80 -2.26
CA ALA A 224 -15.13 10.55 -1.57
C ALA A 224 -15.18 9.18 -0.90
N ARG A 225 -14.04 8.68 -0.42
CA ARG A 225 -14.02 7.39 0.31
C ARG A 225 -14.97 7.42 1.51
N PRO A 226 -15.72 6.34 1.75
CA PRO A 226 -16.52 6.20 2.97
C PRO A 226 -15.64 6.31 4.22
N ARG A 227 -16.21 6.77 5.32
CA ARG A 227 -15.48 6.79 6.60
C ARG A 227 -15.10 5.37 7.00
N PRO A 228 -13.82 5.12 7.36
CA PRO A 228 -13.37 3.80 7.78
C PRO A 228 -14.04 3.38 9.10
N ARG A 229 -14.15 2.09 9.31
CA ARG A 229 -14.81 1.50 10.50
C ARG A 229 -13.79 0.77 11.36
N LEU A 230 -13.92 0.92 12.67
CA LEU A 230 -13.21 0.13 13.65
C LEU A 230 -14.15 -0.97 14.17
N VAL A 231 -13.72 -2.21 14.06
CA VAL A 231 -14.39 -3.37 14.68
C VAL A 231 -13.49 -3.92 15.78
N VAL A 232 -13.99 -4.01 16.99
CA VAL A 232 -13.23 -4.56 18.13
C VAL A 232 -13.84 -5.91 18.50
N MET A 233 -13.03 -6.97 18.41
CA MET A 233 -13.42 -8.30 18.83
C MET A 233 -13.37 -8.42 20.35
N VAL A 234 -14.41 -8.98 20.97
CA VAL A 234 -14.48 -9.20 22.43
C VAL A 234 -14.79 -10.67 22.69
N GLY A 235 -14.13 -11.27 23.66
CA GLY A 235 -14.41 -12.66 24.07
C GLY A 235 -13.17 -13.41 24.57
N LEU A 236 -13.38 -14.55 25.20
CA LEU A 236 -12.33 -15.39 25.77
C LEU A 236 -11.41 -15.99 24.71
N SER A 237 -10.21 -16.41 25.10
CA SER A 237 -9.33 -17.18 24.23
C SER A 237 -10.05 -18.44 23.73
N GLY A 238 -9.84 -18.80 22.47
CA GLY A 238 -10.50 -19.98 21.87
C GLY A 238 -11.94 -19.79 21.44
N SER A 239 -12.60 -18.64 21.67
CA SER A 239 -14.01 -18.39 21.31
C SER A 239 -14.30 -18.11 19.82
N GLY A 240 -13.34 -18.34 18.92
CA GLY A 240 -13.54 -18.18 17.48
C GLY A 240 -13.37 -16.74 16.94
N LYS A 241 -12.87 -15.78 17.74
CA LYS A 241 -12.68 -14.38 17.33
C LYS A 241 -11.87 -14.24 16.04
N THR A 242 -10.74 -14.89 15.95
CA THR A 242 -9.86 -14.83 14.76
C THR A 242 -10.56 -15.38 13.51
N TRP A 243 -11.36 -16.43 13.64
CA TRP A 243 -12.15 -16.94 12.53
C TRP A 243 -13.17 -15.92 12.06
N LEU A 244 -13.91 -15.32 13.00
CA LEU A 244 -14.90 -14.28 12.70
C LEU A 244 -14.22 -13.01 12.12
N ALA A 245 -13.10 -12.57 12.70
CA ALA A 245 -12.33 -11.43 12.21
C ALA A 245 -11.93 -11.61 10.74
N ARG A 246 -11.40 -12.78 10.38
CA ARG A 246 -11.06 -13.11 8.99
C ARG A 246 -12.26 -13.09 8.05
N ARG A 247 -13.44 -13.57 8.50
CA ARG A 247 -14.67 -13.52 7.69
C ARG A 247 -15.21 -12.11 7.50
N ILE A 248 -15.10 -11.25 8.51
CA ILE A 248 -15.44 -9.84 8.41
C ILE A 248 -14.50 -9.19 7.41
N ALA A 249 -13.19 -9.35 7.58
CA ALA A 249 -12.17 -8.79 6.71
C ALA A 249 -12.38 -9.17 5.24
N ALA A 250 -12.63 -10.46 4.97
CA ALA A 250 -12.86 -10.96 3.61
C ALA A 250 -14.11 -10.38 2.92
N ARG A 251 -15.14 -9.99 3.71
CA ARG A 251 -16.43 -9.49 3.17
C ARG A 251 -16.52 -7.97 3.10
N SER A 252 -15.69 -7.26 3.84
CA SER A 252 -15.80 -5.81 4.01
C SER A 252 -14.53 -5.05 3.67
N ASP A 253 -13.59 -5.70 2.98
CA ASP A 253 -12.29 -5.11 2.60
C ASP A 253 -11.60 -4.41 3.79
N THR A 254 -11.46 -5.14 4.90
CA THR A 254 -11.01 -4.62 6.19
C THR A 254 -9.68 -5.25 6.58
N LEU A 255 -8.74 -4.46 7.08
CA LEU A 255 -7.48 -4.96 7.63
C LEU A 255 -7.69 -5.58 9.01
N ILE A 256 -6.77 -6.45 9.42
CA ILE A 256 -6.80 -7.10 10.73
C ILE A 256 -5.53 -6.76 11.51
N VAL A 257 -5.69 -6.24 12.72
CA VAL A 257 -4.59 -6.09 13.69
C VAL A 257 -4.73 -7.19 14.74
N ARG A 258 -3.75 -8.09 14.80
CA ARG A 258 -3.80 -9.28 15.65
C ARG A 258 -2.92 -9.13 16.87
N SER A 259 -3.53 -9.24 18.07
CA SER A 259 -2.82 -9.11 19.35
C SER A 259 -1.70 -10.13 19.52
N ASP A 260 -1.87 -11.35 19.02
CA ASP A 260 -0.85 -12.40 19.11
C ASP A 260 0.40 -12.04 18.27
N ILE A 261 0.23 -11.53 17.06
CA ILE A 261 1.33 -11.13 16.18
C ILE A 261 2.07 -9.91 16.78
N GLU A 262 1.32 -8.86 17.15
CA GLU A 262 1.95 -7.64 17.67
C GLU A 262 2.60 -7.86 19.04
N ARG A 263 2.04 -8.73 19.88
CA ARG A 263 2.65 -9.16 21.14
C ARG A 263 4.01 -9.84 20.92
N LYS A 264 4.06 -10.79 20.00
CA LYS A 264 5.31 -11.48 19.64
C LYS A 264 6.34 -10.52 19.07
N ARG A 265 5.90 -9.62 18.19
CA ARG A 265 6.76 -8.56 17.63
C ARG A 265 7.39 -7.67 18.71
N LEU A 266 6.59 -7.22 19.69
CA LEU A 266 7.10 -6.44 20.83
C LEU A 266 8.13 -7.22 21.70
N ALA A 267 8.06 -8.53 21.67
CA ALA A 267 9.01 -9.42 22.34
C ALA A 267 10.24 -9.82 21.46
N GLY A 268 10.34 -9.28 20.24
CA GLY A 268 11.39 -9.67 19.28
C GLY A 268 11.24 -11.07 18.69
N LEU A 269 10.06 -11.68 18.82
CA LEU A 269 9.75 -13.02 18.31
C LEU A 269 9.09 -12.94 16.92
N GLN A 270 9.26 -13.99 16.12
CA GLN A 270 8.56 -14.16 14.87
C GLN A 270 7.09 -14.57 15.11
N PRO A 271 6.15 -14.33 14.18
CA PRO A 271 4.72 -14.66 14.35
C PRO A 271 4.46 -16.15 14.69
N LEU A 272 5.32 -17.05 14.20
CA LEU A 272 5.17 -18.49 14.43
C LEU A 272 5.98 -19.02 15.63
N ASP A 273 6.83 -18.19 16.26
CA ASP A 273 7.62 -18.61 17.40
C ASP A 273 6.74 -18.97 18.61
N THR A 274 7.20 -19.88 19.43
CA THR A 274 6.58 -20.20 20.71
C THR A 274 7.21 -19.34 21.80
N SER A 275 6.38 -18.62 22.58
CA SER A 275 6.90 -17.72 23.62
C SER A 275 7.43 -18.42 24.88
N ALA A 276 7.14 -19.69 25.06
CA ALA A 276 7.43 -20.46 26.28
C ALA A 276 6.98 -19.78 27.61
N SER A 277 6.17 -18.74 27.54
CA SER A 277 5.68 -17.97 28.69
C SER A 277 4.43 -18.62 29.29
N ALA A 278 4.43 -18.84 30.60
CA ALA A 278 3.21 -19.25 31.31
C ALA A 278 2.20 -18.10 31.37
N PRO A 279 0.89 -18.39 31.62
CA PRO A 279 -0.10 -17.34 31.83
C PRO A 279 0.35 -16.32 32.89
N ASP A 280 0.05 -15.06 32.70
CA ASP A 280 0.40 -13.92 33.55
C ASP A 280 1.90 -13.68 33.77
N THR A 281 2.78 -14.31 32.99
CA THR A 281 4.23 -14.12 33.04
C THR A 281 4.81 -13.76 31.68
N GLY A 282 6.06 -13.27 31.64
CA GLY A 282 6.76 -12.94 30.41
C GLY A 282 5.94 -12.01 29.51
N ILE A 283 5.67 -12.45 28.27
CA ILE A 283 4.89 -11.65 27.32
C ILE A 283 3.39 -11.55 27.65
N TYR A 284 2.91 -12.27 28.67
CA TYR A 284 1.53 -12.20 29.16
C TYR A 284 1.43 -11.44 30.49
N SER A 285 2.52 -10.86 31.01
CA SER A 285 2.50 -10.01 32.21
C SER A 285 1.56 -8.81 32.03
N ARG A 286 1.10 -8.23 33.13
CA ARG A 286 0.20 -7.05 33.10
C ARG A 286 0.81 -5.86 32.36
N GLU A 287 2.09 -5.61 32.59
CA GLU A 287 2.82 -4.52 31.93
C GLU A 287 2.96 -4.77 30.42
N PHE A 288 3.35 -5.98 30.03
CA PHE A 288 3.47 -6.33 28.62
C PHE A 288 2.10 -6.33 27.90
N ASN A 289 1.05 -6.71 28.60
CA ASN A 289 -0.32 -6.57 28.11
C ASN A 289 -0.66 -5.10 27.81
N ALA A 290 -0.37 -4.17 28.72
CA ALA A 290 -0.60 -2.74 28.51
C ALA A 290 0.09 -2.23 27.24
N ARG A 291 1.38 -2.53 27.07
CA ARG A 291 2.16 -2.19 25.87
C ARG A 291 1.57 -2.82 24.59
N THR A 292 1.08 -4.06 24.68
CA THR A 292 0.44 -4.72 23.55
C THR A 292 -0.83 -3.98 23.13
N TYR A 293 -1.70 -3.62 24.07
CA TYR A 293 -2.94 -2.89 23.75
C TYR A 293 -2.67 -1.46 23.25
N GLU A 294 -1.66 -0.80 23.76
CA GLU A 294 -1.19 0.48 23.22
C GLU A 294 -0.78 0.33 21.75
N ARG A 295 0.05 -0.67 21.45
CA ARG A 295 0.46 -0.98 20.08
C ARG A 295 -0.74 -1.28 19.17
N LEU A 296 -1.72 -2.07 19.63
CA LEU A 296 -2.94 -2.36 18.85
C LEU A 296 -3.75 -1.08 18.54
N ARG A 297 -3.86 -0.18 19.52
CA ARG A 297 -4.50 1.12 19.33
C ARG A 297 -3.79 1.94 18.27
N ASP A 298 -2.45 2.02 18.32
CA ASP A 298 -1.66 2.80 17.38
C ASP A 298 -1.75 2.21 15.95
N CYS A 299 -1.68 0.89 15.81
CA CYS A 299 -1.91 0.22 14.53
C CYS A 299 -3.31 0.51 13.97
N ALA A 300 -4.35 0.41 14.81
CA ALA A 300 -5.71 0.69 14.39
C ALA A 300 -5.90 2.17 14.00
N ALA A 301 -5.33 3.10 14.77
CA ALA A 301 -5.37 4.52 14.45
C ALA A 301 -4.71 4.82 13.10
N ALA A 302 -3.54 4.23 12.83
CA ALA A 302 -2.85 4.38 11.56
C ALA A 302 -3.70 3.87 10.38
N CYS A 303 -4.37 2.70 10.52
CA CYS A 303 -5.30 2.21 9.51
C CYS A 303 -6.44 3.20 9.25
N LEU A 304 -7.08 3.70 10.31
CA LEU A 304 -8.19 4.65 10.17
C LEU A 304 -7.74 5.98 9.54
N HIS A 305 -6.57 6.49 9.89
CA HIS A 305 -5.98 7.69 9.26
C HIS A 305 -5.71 7.48 7.77
N GLY A 306 -5.33 6.26 7.38
CA GLY A 306 -5.17 5.86 5.97
C GLY A 306 -6.48 5.54 5.26
N SER A 307 -7.63 5.83 5.88
CA SER A 307 -8.97 5.52 5.34
C SER A 307 -9.23 4.03 5.15
N GLU A 308 -8.51 3.17 5.87
CA GLU A 308 -8.71 1.73 5.87
C GLU A 308 -9.54 1.30 7.10
N SER A 309 -10.58 0.51 6.86
CA SER A 309 -11.33 -0.14 7.94
C SER A 309 -10.46 -1.21 8.62
N VAL A 310 -10.65 -1.41 9.93
CA VAL A 310 -9.79 -2.33 10.70
C VAL A 310 -10.57 -3.13 11.73
N VAL A 311 -10.23 -4.42 11.84
CA VAL A 311 -10.64 -5.31 12.92
C VAL A 311 -9.48 -5.48 13.90
N VAL A 312 -9.69 -5.18 15.17
CA VAL A 312 -8.74 -5.49 16.24
C VAL A 312 -9.10 -6.86 16.84
N ASP A 313 -8.28 -7.87 16.50
CA ASP A 313 -8.43 -9.25 16.99
C ASP A 313 -7.64 -9.44 18.28
N ALA A 314 -8.30 -9.14 19.39
CA ALA A 314 -7.79 -9.31 20.75
C ALA A 314 -8.89 -9.78 21.70
N ALA A 315 -8.54 -10.15 22.93
CA ALA A 315 -9.53 -10.56 23.92
C ALA A 315 -10.47 -9.41 24.34
N ASN A 316 -9.90 -8.20 24.53
CA ASN A 316 -10.63 -6.96 24.86
C ASN A 316 -11.67 -7.13 25.98
N LEU A 317 -11.32 -7.89 27.04
CA LEU A 317 -12.22 -8.20 28.15
C LEU A 317 -12.24 -7.14 29.26
N ARG A 318 -11.41 -6.11 29.16
CA ARG A 318 -11.28 -5.01 30.14
C ARG A 318 -11.00 -3.69 29.43
#